data_a556241f9cb5ec43f5fe174515976e0a
#
_entry.id   a556241f9cb5ec43f5fe174515976e0a
#
_cell.length_a   1.000
_cell.length_b   1.000
_cell.length_c   1.000
_cell.angle_alpha   90.00
_cell.angle_beta   90.00
_cell.angle_gamma   90.00
#
_symmetry.space_group_name_H-M   'P 1'
#
loop_
_entity.id
_entity.type
_entity.pdbx_description
1 polymer ?
#
loop_
_entity_poly.entity_id
_entity_poly.type
_entity_poly.pdbx_seq_one_letter_code
_entity_poly.pdbx_strand_id
1 'polypeptide(L)'
;MTKFKNWLLGSGLLGVLLLLSGCVRSDKNGNPDTSGLVYRMLVVPLENFLNWMVNNFDWSYGLAIIVLTIIVRLIIMPLGINQSKKSLIQSEKMQSIKPQIDAAQAKVKQATTQEEQMAAQQEMQAVYKENNVSMMGGMGCLPLLIQMPIFSALYYTARFSEGIQHSTFIGIDLAKPSYILVAVVGVAYLLQGYISLIGVPEEQKKTMRSMMIASPLMIVFMSFTSPAGVALYWVVGGVFSCLQTFITNVLMRPRIKAQIKEELKKNPPKQVVTKPIKKAEPIKSAPKNLNKPKNKNNNNSGRNAGKQRK
;
A
#
# COMPACT_ATOMS: atom_id res chain seq x y z
N MET A 1 -16.20 3.04 -26.39
CA MET A 1 -15.21 3.43 -25.38
C MET A 1 -15.27 2.58 -24.09
N THR A 2 -16.38 2.00 -23.73
CA THR A 2 -16.54 1.15 -22.53
C THR A 2 -15.80 -0.19 -22.60
N LYS A 3 -15.72 -0.85 -23.75
CA LYS A 3 -15.04 -2.14 -23.93
C LYS A 3 -13.50 -2.02 -23.72
N PHE A 4 -12.89 -0.95 -24.19
CA PHE A 4 -11.45 -0.69 -24.01
C PHE A 4 -11.11 -0.40 -22.55
N LYS A 5 -11.98 0.36 -21.86
CA LYS A 5 -11.84 0.64 -20.43
C LYS A 5 -11.97 -0.61 -19.55
N ASN A 6 -12.91 -1.50 -19.90
CA ASN A 6 -13.09 -2.77 -19.19
C ASN A 6 -11.94 -3.77 -19.48
N TRP A 7 -11.38 -3.75 -20.69
CA TRP A 7 -10.19 -4.53 -21.03
C TRP A 7 -8.96 -4.02 -20.29
N LEU A 8 -8.78 -2.69 -20.16
CA LEU A 8 -7.68 -2.08 -19.40
C LEU A 8 -7.81 -2.36 -17.88
N LEU A 9 -9.05 -2.34 -17.35
CA LEU A 9 -9.32 -2.69 -15.95
C LEU A 9 -9.12 -4.19 -15.71
N GLY A 10 -9.54 -5.05 -16.64
CA GLY A 10 -9.35 -6.50 -16.56
C GLY A 10 -7.87 -6.88 -16.66
N SER A 11 -7.11 -6.28 -17.59
CA SER A 11 -5.66 -6.53 -17.70
C SER A 11 -4.88 -5.95 -16.52
N GLY A 12 -5.30 -4.80 -15.97
CA GLY A 12 -4.72 -4.24 -14.76
C GLY A 12 -4.96 -5.12 -13.53
N LEU A 13 -6.17 -5.63 -13.36
CA LEU A 13 -6.51 -6.56 -12.28
C LEU A 13 -5.78 -7.91 -12.44
N LEU A 14 -5.70 -8.42 -13.67
CA LEU A 14 -4.93 -9.62 -13.97
C LEU A 14 -3.43 -9.42 -13.72
N GLY A 15 -2.88 -8.25 -14.07
CA GLY A 15 -1.50 -7.85 -13.77
C GLY A 15 -1.23 -7.78 -12.26
N VAL A 16 -2.16 -7.21 -11.48
CA VAL A 16 -2.07 -7.17 -10.01
C VAL A 16 -2.21 -8.57 -9.41
N LEU A 17 -3.11 -9.41 -9.91
CA LEU A 17 -3.23 -10.81 -9.48
C LEU A 17 -1.99 -11.62 -9.83
N LEU A 18 -1.39 -11.41 -11.01
CA LEU A 18 -0.12 -12.04 -11.41
C LEU A 18 1.05 -11.53 -10.55
N LEU A 19 1.07 -10.26 -10.16
CA LEU A 19 2.08 -9.72 -9.25
C LEU A 19 1.89 -10.22 -7.80
N LEU A 20 0.65 -10.38 -7.34
CA LEU A 20 0.34 -10.97 -6.04
C LEU A 20 0.58 -12.49 -6.01
N SER A 21 0.35 -13.18 -7.12
CA SER A 21 0.74 -14.60 -7.28
C SER A 21 2.25 -14.76 -7.56
N GLY A 22 2.94 -13.66 -7.90
CA GLY A 22 4.36 -13.59 -8.21
C GLY A 22 5.27 -13.46 -6.99
N CYS A 23 4.73 -13.42 -5.76
CA CYS A 23 5.53 -13.76 -4.59
C CYS A 23 6.08 -15.16 -4.81
N VAL A 24 7.38 -15.35 -4.61
CA VAL A 24 8.00 -16.67 -4.69
C VAL A 24 7.16 -17.64 -3.86
N ARG A 25 6.53 -18.60 -4.51
CA ARG A 25 5.75 -19.62 -3.82
C ARG A 25 6.71 -20.45 -2.99
N SER A 26 6.35 -20.73 -1.76
CA SER A 26 7.08 -21.66 -0.91
C SER A 26 6.32 -22.98 -0.86
N ASP A 27 7.05 -24.07 -0.79
CA ASP A 27 6.51 -25.37 -0.44
C ASP A 27 6.07 -25.40 1.05
N LYS A 28 5.52 -26.55 1.50
CA LYS A 28 5.07 -26.74 2.90
C LYS A 28 6.22 -26.64 3.91
N ASN A 29 7.45 -26.78 3.45
CA ASN A 29 8.68 -26.74 4.27
C ASN A 29 9.33 -25.33 4.24
N GLY A 30 8.75 -24.36 3.54
CA GLY A 30 9.25 -23.01 3.42
C GLY A 30 10.33 -22.82 2.34
N ASN A 31 10.65 -23.86 1.54
CA ASN A 31 11.60 -23.74 0.44
C ASN A 31 10.96 -23.02 -0.75
N PRO A 32 11.75 -22.24 -1.52
CA PRO A 32 11.22 -21.55 -2.68
C PRO A 32 10.85 -22.51 -3.81
N ASP A 33 9.71 -22.26 -4.45
CA ASP A 33 9.38 -22.91 -5.73
C ASP A 33 10.27 -22.34 -6.83
N THR A 34 11.27 -23.12 -7.22
CA THR A 34 12.26 -22.75 -8.24
C THR A 34 11.68 -22.65 -9.64
N SER A 35 10.47 -23.20 -9.88
CA SER A 35 9.77 -23.10 -11.16
C SER A 35 9.08 -21.76 -11.39
N GLY A 36 8.88 -20.97 -10.29
CA GLY A 36 8.19 -19.69 -10.31
C GLY A 36 8.88 -18.62 -11.16
N LEU A 37 8.07 -17.81 -11.87
CA LEU A 37 8.57 -16.74 -12.74
C LEU A 37 9.47 -15.74 -12.00
N VAL A 38 9.07 -15.32 -10.79
CA VAL A 38 9.84 -14.37 -9.96
C VAL A 38 11.16 -15.01 -9.51
N TYR A 39 11.16 -16.29 -9.16
CA TYR A 39 12.38 -17.00 -8.81
C TYR A 39 13.37 -16.98 -9.97
N ARG A 40 12.93 -17.39 -11.15
CA ARG A 40 13.79 -17.47 -12.36
C ARG A 40 14.26 -16.10 -12.87
N MET A 41 13.39 -15.08 -12.83
CA MET A 41 13.70 -13.78 -13.41
C MET A 41 14.43 -12.84 -12.45
N LEU A 42 14.28 -13.00 -11.14
CA LEU A 42 14.88 -12.12 -10.15
C LEU A 42 15.83 -12.84 -9.21
N VAL A 43 15.45 -13.95 -8.57
CA VAL A 43 16.30 -14.63 -7.59
C VAL A 43 17.55 -15.19 -8.24
N VAL A 44 17.39 -15.98 -9.31
CA VAL A 44 18.53 -16.61 -10.00
C VAL A 44 19.55 -15.61 -10.56
N PRO A 45 19.15 -14.54 -11.28
CA PRO A 45 20.10 -13.52 -11.72
C PRO A 45 20.80 -12.78 -10.57
N LEU A 46 20.09 -12.49 -9.48
CA LEU A 46 20.68 -11.83 -8.31
C LEU A 46 21.69 -12.75 -7.63
N GLU A 47 21.38 -14.02 -7.46
CA GLU A 47 22.28 -15.00 -6.89
C GLU A 47 23.53 -15.21 -7.75
N ASN A 48 23.33 -15.36 -9.07
CA ASN A 48 24.44 -15.48 -10.00
C ASN A 48 25.35 -14.25 -9.98
N PHE A 49 24.77 -13.06 -9.93
CA PHE A 49 25.53 -11.82 -9.87
C PHE A 49 26.28 -11.69 -8.52
N LEU A 50 25.66 -12.10 -7.42
CA LEU A 50 26.28 -12.11 -6.11
C LEU A 50 27.45 -13.09 -6.07
N ASN A 51 27.29 -14.32 -6.56
CA ASN A 51 28.34 -15.31 -6.68
C ASN A 51 29.48 -14.84 -7.62
N TRP A 52 29.12 -14.18 -8.71
CA TRP A 52 30.11 -13.59 -9.61
C TRP A 52 30.95 -12.52 -8.90
N MET A 53 30.36 -11.63 -8.09
CA MET A 53 31.11 -10.65 -7.32
C MET A 53 32.07 -11.33 -6.32
N VAL A 54 31.59 -12.32 -5.58
CA VAL A 54 32.40 -13.04 -4.61
C VAL A 54 33.58 -13.74 -5.29
N ASN A 55 33.33 -14.47 -6.39
CA ASN A 55 34.36 -15.27 -7.06
C ASN A 55 35.39 -14.45 -7.84
N ASN A 56 35.00 -13.28 -8.38
CA ASN A 56 35.92 -12.48 -9.21
C ASN A 56 36.68 -11.42 -8.41
N PHE A 57 36.11 -10.93 -7.30
CA PHE A 57 36.73 -9.86 -6.51
C PHE A 57 37.24 -10.34 -5.16
N ASP A 58 37.09 -11.63 -4.86
CA ASP A 58 37.43 -12.24 -3.55
C ASP A 58 36.72 -11.51 -2.37
N TRP A 59 35.48 -11.08 -2.61
CA TRP A 59 34.67 -10.39 -1.61
C TRP A 59 33.98 -11.37 -0.68
N SER A 60 33.78 -10.97 0.60
CA SER A 60 32.84 -11.67 1.46
C SER A 60 31.40 -11.52 0.96
N TYR A 61 30.54 -12.51 1.20
CA TYR A 61 29.13 -12.45 0.85
C TYR A 61 28.41 -11.25 1.50
N GLY A 62 28.80 -10.85 2.71
CA GLY A 62 28.26 -9.66 3.36
C GLY A 62 28.55 -8.38 2.58
N LEU A 63 29.79 -8.20 2.10
CA LEU A 63 30.15 -7.06 1.25
C LEU A 63 29.40 -7.12 -0.09
N ALA A 64 29.29 -8.28 -0.69
CA ALA A 64 28.55 -8.46 -1.94
C ALA A 64 27.05 -8.12 -1.78
N ILE A 65 26.41 -8.49 -0.66
CA ILE A 65 25.02 -8.08 -0.34
C ILE A 65 24.90 -6.57 -0.23
N ILE A 66 25.85 -5.90 0.45
CA ILE A 66 25.86 -4.44 0.59
C ILE A 66 25.94 -3.78 -0.78
N VAL A 67 26.92 -4.16 -1.61
CA VAL A 67 27.13 -3.57 -2.92
C VAL A 67 25.95 -3.85 -3.87
N LEU A 68 25.46 -5.09 -3.89
CA LEU A 68 24.24 -5.45 -4.65
C LEU A 68 23.05 -4.57 -4.23
N THR A 69 22.85 -4.41 -2.93
CA THR A 69 21.77 -3.55 -2.42
C THR A 69 21.94 -2.11 -2.85
N ILE A 70 23.15 -1.56 -2.80
CA ILE A 70 23.46 -0.21 -3.26
C ILE A 70 23.15 -0.06 -4.75
N ILE A 71 23.58 -0.98 -5.60
CA ILE A 71 23.32 -0.97 -7.04
C ILE A 71 21.81 -0.96 -7.30
N VAL A 72 21.07 -1.89 -6.71
CA VAL A 72 19.61 -1.98 -6.86
C VAL A 72 18.92 -0.69 -6.39
N ARG A 73 19.34 -0.13 -5.25
CA ARG A 73 18.80 1.13 -4.72
C ARG A 73 19.10 2.32 -5.62
N LEU A 74 20.30 2.41 -6.19
CA LEU A 74 20.65 3.48 -7.13
C LEU A 74 19.81 3.41 -8.40
N ILE A 75 19.56 2.22 -8.93
CA ILE A 75 18.71 2.02 -10.12
C ILE A 75 17.24 2.45 -9.83
N ILE A 76 16.74 2.12 -8.64
CA ILE A 76 15.34 2.41 -8.27
C ILE A 76 15.15 3.84 -7.76
N MET A 77 16.20 4.50 -7.26
CA MET A 77 16.12 5.81 -6.62
C MET A 77 15.46 6.88 -7.51
N PRO A 78 15.77 7.04 -8.82
CA PRO A 78 15.11 8.04 -9.66
C PRO A 78 13.60 7.83 -9.75
N LEU A 79 13.16 6.57 -9.83
CA LEU A 79 11.74 6.21 -9.83
C LEU A 79 11.09 6.56 -8.49
N GLY A 80 11.76 6.24 -7.38
CA GLY A 80 11.29 6.56 -6.03
C GLY A 80 11.18 8.05 -5.76
N ILE A 81 12.16 8.86 -6.21
CA ILE A 81 12.12 10.32 -6.11
C ILE A 81 10.96 10.89 -6.93
N ASN A 82 10.78 10.45 -8.18
CA ASN A 82 9.64 10.87 -9.01
C ASN A 82 8.30 10.54 -8.37
N GLN A 83 8.17 9.34 -7.82
CA GLN A 83 6.96 8.92 -7.11
C GLN A 83 6.71 9.77 -5.86
N SER A 84 7.74 10.03 -5.06
CA SER A 84 7.67 10.90 -3.89
C SER A 84 7.29 12.34 -4.26
N LYS A 85 7.83 12.88 -5.36
CA LYS A 85 7.47 14.19 -5.90
C LYS A 85 5.98 14.25 -6.25
N LYS A 86 5.45 13.26 -6.96
CA LYS A 86 4.02 13.19 -7.31
C LYS A 86 3.14 13.11 -6.05
N SER A 87 3.55 12.31 -5.06
CA SER A 87 2.86 12.19 -3.78
C SER A 87 2.85 13.50 -2.99
N LEU A 88 3.97 14.23 -2.97
CA LEU A 88 4.06 15.55 -2.34
C LEU A 88 3.14 16.58 -3.00
N ILE A 89 3.14 16.67 -4.34
CA ILE A 89 2.25 17.56 -5.10
C ILE A 89 0.79 17.25 -4.75
N GLN A 90 0.44 15.98 -4.76
CA GLN A 90 -0.92 15.52 -4.43
C GLN A 90 -1.30 15.86 -2.97
N SER A 91 -0.38 15.68 -2.02
CA SER A 91 -0.58 16.02 -0.61
C SER A 91 -0.81 17.53 -0.42
N GLU A 92 -0.03 18.38 -1.06
CA GLU A 92 -0.20 19.84 -0.96
C GLU A 92 -1.51 20.31 -1.64
N LYS A 93 -1.89 19.73 -2.80
CA LYS A 93 -3.19 20.01 -3.43
C LYS A 93 -4.36 19.53 -2.56
N MET A 94 -4.26 18.36 -1.95
CA MET A 94 -5.28 17.85 -1.03
C MET A 94 -5.46 18.77 0.19
N GLN A 95 -4.37 19.35 0.70
CA GLN A 95 -4.43 20.29 1.81
C GLN A 95 -5.22 21.55 1.44
N SER A 96 -5.13 22.04 0.21
CA SER A 96 -5.87 23.24 -0.23
C SER A 96 -7.38 23.04 -0.31
N ILE A 97 -7.85 21.81 -0.55
CA ILE A 97 -9.28 21.48 -0.61
C ILE A 97 -9.79 20.82 0.69
N LYS A 98 -8.93 20.69 1.70
CA LYS A 98 -9.28 20.04 2.96
C LYS A 98 -10.55 20.59 3.63
N PRO A 99 -10.78 21.92 3.72
CA PRO A 99 -12.02 22.43 4.30
C PRO A 99 -13.28 21.90 3.61
N GLN A 100 -13.25 21.74 2.28
CA GLN A 100 -14.38 21.18 1.53
C GLN A 100 -14.54 19.68 1.80
N ILE A 101 -13.42 18.95 1.91
CA ILE A 101 -13.42 17.52 2.23
C ILE A 101 -14.00 17.30 3.64
N ASP A 102 -13.55 18.08 4.62
CA ASP A 102 -14.02 17.97 6.00
C ASP A 102 -15.53 18.28 6.10
N ALA A 103 -16.02 19.29 5.37
CA ALA A 103 -17.44 19.59 5.27
C ALA A 103 -18.25 18.43 4.64
N ALA A 104 -17.75 17.85 3.56
CA ALA A 104 -18.39 16.71 2.90
C ALA A 104 -18.37 15.44 3.81
N GLN A 105 -17.28 15.18 4.51
CA GLN A 105 -17.19 14.10 5.49
C GLN A 105 -18.16 14.28 6.67
N ALA A 106 -18.34 15.51 7.14
CA ALA A 106 -19.32 15.81 8.19
C ALA A 106 -20.73 15.46 7.73
N LYS A 107 -21.09 15.75 6.47
CA LYS A 107 -22.38 15.34 5.88
C LYS A 107 -22.54 13.82 5.81
N VAL A 108 -21.49 13.10 5.41
CA VAL A 108 -21.52 11.61 5.39
C VAL A 108 -21.77 11.04 6.79
N LYS A 109 -21.17 11.64 7.83
CA LYS A 109 -21.37 11.21 9.22
C LYS A 109 -22.76 11.57 9.78
N GLN A 110 -23.35 12.65 9.30
CA GLN A 110 -24.68 13.13 9.74
C GLN A 110 -25.82 12.47 8.96
N ALA A 111 -25.54 11.83 7.85
CA ALA A 111 -26.54 11.15 7.03
C ALA A 111 -27.20 10.03 7.82
N THR A 112 -28.52 10.05 7.90
CA THR A 112 -29.37 9.10 8.63
C THR A 112 -29.97 8.06 7.68
N THR A 113 -30.11 8.39 6.41
CA THR A 113 -30.65 7.51 5.39
C THR A 113 -29.56 7.08 4.38
N GLN A 114 -29.77 5.94 3.76
CA GLN A 114 -28.86 5.43 2.72
C GLN A 114 -28.74 6.40 1.53
N GLU A 115 -29.83 7.06 1.17
CA GLU A 115 -29.83 8.06 0.09
C GLU A 115 -29.00 9.29 0.43
N GLU A 116 -29.13 9.81 1.67
CA GLU A 116 -28.31 10.92 2.16
C GLU A 116 -26.83 10.55 2.20
N GLN A 117 -26.51 9.32 2.63
CA GLN A 117 -25.14 8.83 2.68
C GLN A 117 -24.53 8.73 1.27
N MET A 118 -25.27 8.20 0.30
CA MET A 118 -24.81 8.13 -1.09
C MET A 118 -24.62 9.52 -1.69
N ALA A 119 -25.54 10.46 -1.46
CA ALA A 119 -25.43 11.83 -1.94
C ALA A 119 -24.22 12.56 -1.34
N ALA A 120 -23.97 12.40 -0.04
CA ALA A 120 -22.81 12.99 0.62
C ALA A 120 -21.50 12.37 0.14
N GLN A 121 -21.47 11.06 -0.18
CA GLN A 121 -20.32 10.40 -0.79
C GLN A 121 -20.07 10.91 -2.21
N GLN A 122 -21.10 11.11 -3.00
CA GLN A 122 -20.98 11.71 -4.34
C GLN A 122 -20.45 13.14 -4.28
N GLU A 123 -20.90 13.93 -3.31
CA GLU A 123 -20.37 15.27 -3.06
C GLU A 123 -18.88 15.23 -2.75
N MET A 124 -18.46 14.36 -1.85
CA MET A 124 -17.05 14.18 -1.52
C MET A 124 -16.23 13.77 -2.77
N GLN A 125 -16.74 12.86 -3.60
CA GLN A 125 -16.10 12.50 -4.86
C GLN A 125 -16.02 13.66 -5.85
N ALA A 126 -17.07 14.50 -5.92
CA ALA A 126 -17.08 15.69 -6.76
C ALA A 126 -16.01 16.70 -6.33
N VAL A 127 -15.82 16.94 -5.03
CA VAL A 127 -14.75 17.80 -4.50
C VAL A 127 -13.39 17.35 -5.01
N TYR A 128 -13.09 16.05 -4.94
CA TYR A 128 -11.83 15.51 -5.46
C TYR A 128 -11.70 15.69 -6.98
N LYS A 129 -12.75 15.33 -7.72
CA LYS A 129 -12.75 15.34 -9.19
C LYS A 129 -12.61 16.76 -9.75
N GLU A 130 -13.39 17.71 -9.26
CA GLU A 130 -13.40 19.10 -9.76
C GLU A 130 -12.08 19.82 -9.48
N ASN A 131 -11.36 19.41 -8.45
CA ASN A 131 -10.06 19.97 -8.08
C ASN A 131 -8.87 19.15 -8.63
N ASN A 132 -9.12 18.15 -9.48
CA ASN A 132 -8.08 17.26 -10.05
C ASN A 132 -7.19 16.62 -8.97
N VAL A 133 -7.79 16.28 -7.82
CA VAL A 133 -7.11 15.60 -6.72
C VAL A 133 -7.56 14.15 -6.70
N SER A 134 -6.62 13.20 -6.73
CA SER A 134 -6.96 11.78 -6.66
C SER A 134 -7.29 11.39 -5.22
N MET A 135 -8.39 10.69 -5.00
CA MET A 135 -8.75 10.14 -3.69
C MET A 135 -7.70 9.15 -3.16
N MET A 136 -7.04 8.41 -4.07
CA MET A 136 -5.98 7.45 -3.74
C MET A 136 -4.57 8.02 -3.95
N GLY A 137 -4.44 9.26 -4.40
CA GLY A 137 -3.19 9.84 -4.91
C GLY A 137 -2.16 10.22 -3.86
N GLY A 138 -2.51 10.22 -2.58
CA GLY A 138 -1.57 10.53 -1.48
C GLY A 138 -0.80 9.32 -0.95
N MET A 139 -1.34 8.13 -1.11
CA MET A 139 -0.75 6.86 -0.66
C MET A 139 -0.69 5.88 -1.83
N GLY A 140 0.10 6.21 -2.86
CA GLY A 140 0.25 5.31 -3.99
C GLY A 140 0.76 3.94 -3.54
N CYS A 141 0.01 2.87 -3.77
CA CYS A 141 0.46 1.49 -3.54
C CYS A 141 1.54 1.06 -4.55
N LEU A 142 1.80 1.87 -5.57
CA LEU A 142 2.78 1.58 -6.62
C LEU A 142 4.20 1.30 -6.08
N PRO A 143 4.76 2.08 -5.12
CA PRO A 143 6.04 1.74 -4.52
C PRO A 143 6.05 0.36 -3.87
N LEU A 144 4.96 0.00 -3.19
CA LEU A 144 4.83 -1.31 -2.55
C LEU A 144 4.78 -2.44 -3.58
N LEU A 145 4.02 -2.26 -4.68
CA LEU A 145 3.93 -3.25 -5.75
C LEU A 145 5.27 -3.50 -6.45
N ILE A 146 6.09 -2.46 -6.64
CA ILE A 146 7.43 -2.58 -7.21
C ILE A 146 8.40 -3.19 -6.18
N GLN A 147 8.29 -2.80 -4.92
CA GLN A 147 9.18 -3.24 -3.86
C GLN A 147 9.00 -4.72 -3.50
N MET A 148 7.77 -5.25 -3.54
CA MET A 148 7.48 -6.61 -3.09
C MET A 148 8.23 -7.71 -3.88
N PRO A 149 8.25 -7.73 -5.22
CA PRO A 149 9.03 -8.71 -5.97
C PRO A 149 10.53 -8.59 -5.70
N ILE A 150 11.06 -7.36 -5.60
CA ILE A 150 12.48 -7.11 -5.35
C ILE A 150 12.85 -7.56 -3.92
N PHE A 151 12.00 -7.24 -2.96
CA PHE A 151 12.18 -7.70 -1.57
C PHE A 151 12.16 -9.23 -1.51
N SER A 152 11.18 -9.87 -2.14
CA SER A 152 11.10 -11.33 -2.18
C SER A 152 12.37 -11.94 -2.79
N ALA A 153 12.83 -11.41 -3.92
CA ALA A 153 14.03 -11.91 -4.58
C ALA A 153 15.27 -11.81 -3.68
N LEU A 154 15.51 -10.63 -3.09
CA LEU A 154 16.64 -10.41 -2.19
C LEU A 154 16.53 -11.25 -0.90
N TYR A 155 15.31 -11.38 -0.37
CA TYR A 155 15.05 -12.23 0.80
C TYR A 155 15.38 -13.69 0.51
N TYR A 156 14.92 -14.24 -0.61
CA TYR A 156 15.19 -15.63 -0.97
C TYR A 156 16.66 -15.86 -1.30
N THR A 157 17.31 -14.94 -2.02
CA THR A 157 18.75 -14.99 -2.26
C THR A 157 19.53 -15.00 -0.94
N ALA A 158 19.21 -14.10 -0.01
CA ALA A 158 19.91 -14.02 1.27
C ALA A 158 19.63 -15.22 2.19
N ARG A 159 18.47 -15.88 2.04
CA ARG A 159 18.09 -17.00 2.90
C ARG A 159 18.53 -18.35 2.37
N PHE A 160 18.57 -18.55 1.05
CA PHE A 160 18.73 -19.88 0.47
C PHE A 160 20.01 -20.04 -0.37
N SER A 161 20.79 -18.98 -0.62
CA SER A 161 22.08 -19.11 -1.27
C SER A 161 23.06 -19.90 -0.36
N GLU A 162 23.57 -21.03 -0.85
CA GLU A 162 24.51 -21.87 -0.12
C GLU A 162 25.74 -21.09 0.34
N GLY A 163 26.27 -20.21 -0.51
CA GLY A 163 27.41 -19.37 -0.16
C GLY A 163 27.17 -18.45 1.02
N ILE A 164 25.95 -17.88 1.16
CA ILE A 164 25.58 -17.02 2.27
C ILE A 164 25.42 -17.83 3.56
N GLN A 165 24.81 -19.02 3.46
CA GLN A 165 24.55 -19.87 4.63
C GLN A 165 25.82 -20.36 5.34
N HIS A 166 26.96 -20.36 4.67
CA HIS A 166 28.26 -20.76 5.22
C HIS A 166 29.20 -19.58 5.42
N SER A 167 28.67 -18.35 5.38
CA SER A 167 29.50 -17.15 5.42
C SER A 167 29.29 -16.33 6.68
N THR A 168 30.35 -15.66 7.07
CA THR A 168 30.36 -14.65 8.14
C THR A 168 30.73 -13.28 7.59
N PHE A 169 30.21 -12.22 8.19
CA PHE A 169 30.56 -10.85 7.86
C PHE A 169 30.80 -10.06 9.16
N ILE A 170 32.01 -9.53 9.37
CA ILE A 170 32.40 -8.80 10.58
C ILE A 170 32.07 -9.61 11.86
N GLY A 171 32.34 -10.91 11.85
CA GLY A 171 32.05 -11.81 12.97
C GLY A 171 30.57 -12.20 13.14
N ILE A 172 29.66 -11.76 12.22
CA ILE A 172 28.26 -12.12 12.26
C ILE A 172 28.00 -13.26 11.27
N ASP A 173 27.41 -14.34 11.74
CA ASP A 173 26.96 -15.46 10.92
C ASP A 173 25.75 -15.00 10.08
N LEU A 174 25.89 -14.99 8.75
CA LEU A 174 24.85 -14.48 7.84
C LEU A 174 23.62 -15.38 7.75
N ALA A 175 23.74 -16.65 8.14
CA ALA A 175 22.62 -17.60 8.14
C ALA A 175 21.72 -17.47 9.38
N LYS A 176 22.22 -16.89 10.46
CA LYS A 176 21.49 -16.78 11.74
C LYS A 176 21.00 -15.36 12.00
N PRO A 177 19.92 -15.17 12.77
CA PRO A 177 19.50 -13.85 13.21
C PRO A 177 20.59 -13.14 14.03
N SER A 178 20.76 -11.83 13.80
CA SER A 178 21.71 -11.00 14.54
C SER A 178 21.01 -9.85 15.25
N TYR A 179 20.98 -9.87 16.57
CA TYR A 179 20.35 -8.81 17.37
C TYR A 179 21.01 -7.44 17.18
N ILE A 180 22.31 -7.42 16.86
CA ILE A 180 23.03 -6.17 16.55
C ILE A 180 22.45 -5.55 15.27
N LEU A 181 22.29 -6.33 14.20
CA LEU A 181 21.70 -5.84 12.97
C LEU A 181 20.23 -5.46 13.15
N VAL A 182 19.48 -6.20 13.96
CA VAL A 182 18.08 -5.84 14.31
C VAL A 182 18.02 -4.46 14.96
N ALA A 183 18.91 -4.16 15.91
CA ALA A 183 18.98 -2.85 16.56
C ALA A 183 19.32 -1.74 15.53
N VAL A 184 20.30 -1.97 14.65
CA VAL A 184 20.70 -1.02 13.60
C VAL A 184 19.55 -0.79 12.62
N VAL A 185 18.84 -1.84 12.20
CA VAL A 185 17.62 -1.74 11.38
C VAL A 185 16.59 -0.86 12.08
N GLY A 186 16.32 -1.12 13.36
CA GLY A 186 15.36 -0.33 14.15
C GLY A 186 15.70 1.14 14.17
N VAL A 187 16.95 1.49 14.46
CA VAL A 187 17.44 2.88 14.49
C VAL A 187 17.30 3.53 13.10
N ALA A 188 17.72 2.84 12.04
CA ALA A 188 17.66 3.38 10.68
C ALA A 188 16.21 3.70 10.25
N TYR A 189 15.27 2.79 10.48
CA TYR A 189 13.88 3.01 10.08
C TYR A 189 13.13 3.97 11.00
N LEU A 190 13.47 4.06 12.29
CA LEU A 190 12.95 5.10 13.18
C LEU A 190 13.42 6.49 12.74
N LEU A 191 14.72 6.62 12.40
CA LEU A 191 15.28 7.86 11.86
C LEU A 191 14.59 8.25 10.55
N GLN A 192 14.41 7.30 9.64
CA GLN A 192 13.68 7.53 8.39
C GLN A 192 12.24 7.99 8.65
N GLY A 193 11.55 7.35 9.61
CA GLY A 193 10.21 7.75 10.03
C GLY A 193 10.17 9.18 10.59
N TYR A 194 11.14 9.55 11.42
CA TYR A 194 11.26 10.92 11.94
C TYR A 194 11.48 11.94 10.82
N ILE A 195 12.41 11.68 9.90
CA ILE A 195 12.65 12.54 8.73
C ILE A 195 11.38 12.67 7.88
N SER A 196 10.57 11.63 7.77
CA SER A 196 9.33 11.64 7.00
C SER A 196 8.28 12.63 7.52
N LEU A 197 8.34 13.01 8.79
CA LEU A 197 7.44 14.00 9.41
C LEU A 197 7.88 15.46 9.18
N ILE A 198 9.10 15.68 8.70
CA ILE A 198 9.63 17.03 8.45
C ILE A 198 8.80 17.72 7.36
N GLY A 199 8.29 18.90 7.67
CA GLY A 199 7.49 19.69 6.73
C GLY A 199 6.04 19.23 6.56
N VAL A 200 5.61 18.16 7.24
CA VAL A 200 4.21 17.69 7.24
C VAL A 200 3.35 18.60 8.11
N PRO A 201 2.14 19.00 7.67
CA PRO A 201 1.19 19.74 8.48
C PRO A 201 0.78 19.00 9.75
N GLU A 202 0.55 19.72 10.85
CA GLU A 202 0.26 19.13 12.16
C GLU A 202 -0.93 18.15 12.16
N GLU A 203 -1.96 18.46 11.39
CA GLU A 203 -3.14 17.62 11.28
C GLU A 203 -2.85 16.25 10.63
N GLN A 204 -2.00 16.25 9.60
CA GLN A 204 -1.56 15.01 8.94
C GLN A 204 -0.55 14.26 9.80
N LYS A 205 0.25 14.96 10.61
CA LYS A 205 1.20 14.34 11.55
C LYS A 205 0.53 13.38 12.51
N LYS A 206 -0.69 13.71 13.00
CA LYS A 206 -1.43 12.80 13.92
C LYS A 206 -1.66 11.42 13.31
N THR A 207 -2.11 11.38 12.05
CA THR A 207 -2.34 10.13 11.34
C THR A 207 -1.03 9.45 10.95
N MET A 208 -0.03 10.22 10.53
CA MET A 208 1.26 9.67 10.13
C MET A 208 2.11 9.15 11.30
N ARG A 209 1.93 9.66 12.53
CA ARG A 209 2.65 9.17 13.71
C ARG A 209 2.38 7.69 14.01
N SER A 210 1.15 7.24 13.85
CA SER A 210 0.83 5.82 14.05
C SER A 210 1.53 4.93 13.01
N MET A 211 1.55 5.35 11.76
CA MET A 211 2.27 4.64 10.69
C MET A 211 3.79 4.71 10.84
N MET A 212 4.30 5.84 11.33
CA MET A 212 5.73 6.04 11.61
C MET A 212 6.27 5.05 12.65
N ILE A 213 5.46 4.64 13.62
CA ILE A 213 5.84 3.66 14.64
C ILE A 213 5.54 2.23 14.16
N ALA A 214 4.38 2.01 13.57
CA ALA A 214 3.93 0.69 13.16
C ALA A 214 4.82 0.07 12.07
N SER A 215 5.25 0.87 11.08
CA SER A 215 6.08 0.38 9.97
C SER A 215 7.48 -0.06 10.42
N PRO A 216 8.29 0.73 11.16
CA PRO A 216 9.55 0.27 11.71
C PRO A 216 9.41 -0.93 12.64
N LEU A 217 8.38 -0.93 13.50
CA LEU A 217 8.15 -2.04 14.42
C LEU A 217 7.91 -3.36 13.68
N MET A 218 7.16 -3.34 12.59
CA MET A 218 6.94 -4.50 11.74
C MET A 218 8.25 -5.02 11.11
N ILE A 219 9.11 -4.11 10.61
CA ILE A 219 10.39 -4.48 10.00
C ILE A 219 11.34 -5.04 11.07
N VAL A 220 11.40 -4.43 12.25
CA VAL A 220 12.18 -4.93 13.39
C VAL A 220 11.70 -6.33 13.78
N PHE A 221 10.39 -6.54 13.91
CA PHE A 221 9.82 -7.84 14.21
C PHE A 221 10.21 -8.91 13.17
N MET A 222 10.10 -8.58 11.89
CA MET A 222 10.53 -9.49 10.82
C MET A 222 12.05 -9.75 10.87
N SER A 223 12.85 -8.76 11.26
CA SER A 223 14.29 -8.88 11.37
C SER A 223 14.74 -9.85 12.46
N PHE A 224 13.95 -10.00 13.55
CA PHE A 224 14.23 -10.97 14.61
C PHE A 224 14.18 -12.43 14.13
N THR A 225 13.36 -12.70 13.13
CA THR A 225 13.16 -14.07 12.61
C THR A 225 13.90 -14.33 11.30
N SER A 226 14.58 -13.31 10.77
CA SER A 226 15.28 -13.39 9.49
C SER A 226 16.78 -13.60 9.67
N PRO A 227 17.44 -14.30 8.74
CA PRO A 227 18.90 -14.40 8.71
C PRO A 227 19.58 -13.04 8.66
N ALA A 228 20.79 -12.94 9.19
CA ALA A 228 21.58 -11.70 9.22
C ALA A 228 21.86 -11.14 7.83
N GLY A 229 21.97 -11.99 6.79
CA GLY A 229 22.09 -11.54 5.40
C GLY A 229 20.89 -10.69 4.94
N VAL A 230 19.67 -11.05 5.35
CA VAL A 230 18.45 -10.25 5.10
C VAL A 230 18.45 -8.97 5.93
N ALA A 231 18.85 -9.07 7.21
CA ALA A 231 18.93 -7.89 8.07
C ALA A 231 19.95 -6.87 7.53
N LEU A 232 21.07 -7.33 6.98
CA LEU A 232 22.09 -6.49 6.35
C LEU A 232 21.51 -5.73 5.13
N TYR A 233 20.70 -6.40 4.29
CA TYR A 233 19.95 -5.75 3.22
C TYR A 233 19.03 -4.65 3.77
N TRP A 234 18.32 -4.89 4.89
CA TRP A 234 17.46 -3.87 5.49
C TRP A 234 18.24 -2.70 6.07
N VAL A 235 19.41 -2.92 6.68
CA VAL A 235 20.29 -1.84 7.16
C VAL A 235 20.65 -0.90 6.01
N VAL A 236 21.22 -1.45 4.92
CA VAL A 236 21.61 -0.66 3.74
C VAL A 236 20.38 0.04 3.12
N GLY A 237 19.28 -0.71 2.98
CA GLY A 237 18.01 -0.18 2.49
C GLY A 237 17.43 0.95 3.36
N GLY A 238 17.57 0.84 4.69
CA GLY A 238 17.16 1.88 5.64
C GLY A 238 17.98 3.16 5.50
N VAL A 239 19.30 3.05 5.37
CA VAL A 239 20.19 4.20 5.12
C VAL A 239 19.80 4.91 3.82
N PHE A 240 19.60 4.16 2.73
CA PHE A 240 19.12 4.73 1.46
C PHE A 240 17.74 5.39 1.59
N SER A 241 16.84 4.78 2.35
CA SER A 241 15.51 5.35 2.62
C SER A 241 15.59 6.66 3.41
N CYS A 242 16.50 6.76 4.38
CA CYS A 242 16.78 8.03 5.07
C CYS A 242 17.26 9.10 4.09
N LEU A 243 18.23 8.78 3.22
CA LEU A 243 18.74 9.70 2.22
C LEU A 243 17.65 10.16 1.24
N GLN A 244 16.88 9.23 0.70
CA GLN A 244 15.78 9.51 -0.21
C GLN A 244 14.71 10.38 0.46
N THR A 245 14.32 10.06 1.70
CA THR A 245 13.32 10.82 2.47
C THR A 245 13.84 12.21 2.80
N PHE A 246 15.12 12.35 3.13
CA PHE A 246 15.75 13.64 3.34
C PHE A 246 15.70 14.51 2.07
N ILE A 247 16.11 13.98 0.92
CA ILE A 247 16.05 14.69 -0.36
C ILE A 247 14.61 15.13 -0.65
N THR A 248 13.64 14.26 -0.49
CA THR A 248 12.25 14.57 -0.84
C THR A 248 11.59 15.52 0.13
N ASN A 249 11.73 15.32 1.45
CA ASN A 249 10.99 16.09 2.43
C ASN A 249 11.72 17.37 2.85
N VAL A 250 13.06 17.37 2.88
CA VAL A 250 13.82 18.54 3.31
C VAL A 250 14.19 19.45 2.12
N LEU A 251 14.64 18.87 1.01
CA LEU A 251 15.10 19.67 -0.13
C LEU A 251 14.00 19.98 -1.16
N MET A 252 13.18 18.98 -1.50
CA MET A 252 12.19 19.15 -2.57
C MET A 252 10.87 19.72 -2.08
N ARG A 253 10.38 19.32 -0.91
CA ARG A 253 9.06 19.74 -0.39
C ARG A 253 8.88 21.25 -0.27
N PRO A 254 9.81 22.06 0.26
CA PRO A 254 9.64 23.51 0.34
C PRO A 254 9.44 24.15 -1.03
N ARG A 255 10.21 23.70 -2.04
CA ARG A 255 10.09 24.20 -3.42
C ARG A 255 8.75 23.81 -4.04
N ILE A 256 8.32 22.56 -3.87
CA ILE A 256 7.02 22.07 -4.36
C ILE A 256 5.90 22.86 -3.69
N LYS A 257 5.97 23.08 -2.38
CA LYS A 257 4.97 23.86 -1.64
C LYS A 257 4.86 25.28 -2.15
N ALA A 258 5.99 25.95 -2.43
CA ALA A 258 5.99 27.28 -3.02
C ALA A 258 5.35 27.31 -4.40
N GLN A 259 5.70 26.35 -5.29
CA GLN A 259 5.13 26.23 -6.63
C GLN A 259 3.60 26.00 -6.57
N ILE A 260 3.14 25.08 -5.73
CA ILE A 260 1.70 24.82 -5.57
C ILE A 260 0.98 26.04 -5.02
N LYS A 261 1.57 26.75 -4.08
CA LYS A 261 0.98 27.98 -3.54
C LYS A 261 0.78 29.06 -4.62
N GLU A 262 1.72 29.20 -5.54
CA GLU A 262 1.59 30.10 -6.69
C GLU A 262 0.56 29.60 -7.71
N GLU A 263 0.54 28.29 -8.00
CA GLU A 263 -0.48 27.68 -8.84
C GLU A 263 -1.90 27.93 -8.31
N LEU A 264 -2.08 27.74 -7.00
CA LEU A 264 -3.37 27.95 -6.33
C LEU A 264 -3.80 29.43 -6.23
N LYS A 265 -2.86 30.38 -6.25
CA LYS A 265 -3.19 31.80 -6.38
C LYS A 265 -3.76 32.14 -7.77
N LYS A 266 -3.19 31.52 -8.82
CA LYS A 266 -3.65 31.71 -10.20
C LYS A 266 -4.91 30.93 -10.51
N ASN A 267 -5.03 29.75 -9.96
CA ASN A 267 -6.15 28.83 -10.14
C ASN A 267 -6.65 28.37 -8.76
N PRO A 268 -7.50 29.15 -8.09
CA PRO A 268 -8.02 28.79 -6.78
C PRO A 268 -8.84 27.50 -6.84
N PRO A 269 -8.89 26.73 -5.73
CA PRO A 269 -9.70 25.52 -5.67
C PRO A 269 -11.17 25.83 -6.00
N LYS A 270 -11.74 25.02 -6.89
CA LYS A 270 -13.15 25.11 -7.25
C LYS A 270 -14.01 24.74 -6.06
N GLN A 271 -14.92 25.62 -5.68
CA GLN A 271 -15.91 25.31 -4.66
C GLN A 271 -17.02 24.45 -5.29
N VAL A 272 -17.20 23.26 -4.75
CA VAL A 272 -18.30 22.39 -5.15
C VAL A 272 -19.53 22.80 -4.33
N VAL A 273 -20.36 23.68 -4.93
CA VAL A 273 -21.65 24.04 -4.35
C VAL A 273 -22.63 22.90 -4.65
N THR A 274 -22.82 22.04 -3.69
CA THR A 274 -23.88 21.04 -3.79
C THR A 274 -25.21 21.67 -3.42
N LYS A 275 -26.23 21.39 -4.23
CA LYS A 275 -27.61 21.74 -3.89
C LYS A 275 -27.95 21.08 -2.54
N PRO A 276 -28.55 21.80 -1.59
CA PRO A 276 -28.99 21.17 -0.36
C PRO A 276 -29.86 19.97 -0.70
N ILE A 277 -29.56 18.83 -0.10
CA ILE A 277 -30.40 17.64 -0.20
C ILE A 277 -31.77 18.07 0.27
N LYS A 278 -32.75 18.13 -0.63
CA LYS A 278 -34.14 18.32 -0.23
C LYS A 278 -34.44 17.20 0.77
N LYS A 279 -34.69 17.54 2.03
CA LYS A 279 -35.22 16.57 2.98
C LYS A 279 -36.37 15.87 2.27
N ALA A 280 -36.24 14.56 2.06
CA ALA A 280 -37.35 13.78 1.57
C ALA A 280 -38.51 14.06 2.50
N GLU A 281 -39.61 14.59 1.95
CA GLU A 281 -40.83 14.71 2.72
C GLU A 281 -41.18 13.31 3.24
N PRO A 282 -41.54 13.18 4.52
CA PRO A 282 -41.90 11.88 5.06
C PRO A 282 -43.00 11.30 4.19
N ILE A 283 -42.75 10.14 3.60
CA ILE A 283 -43.72 9.41 2.80
C ILE A 283 -44.99 9.30 3.65
N LYS A 284 -46.01 10.09 3.31
CA LYS A 284 -47.34 9.95 3.91
C LYS A 284 -47.72 8.49 3.72
N SER A 285 -47.78 7.78 4.83
CA SER A 285 -48.21 6.39 4.87
C SER A 285 -49.47 6.22 4.01
N ALA A 286 -49.37 5.42 2.96
CA ALA A 286 -50.52 5.05 2.14
C ALA A 286 -51.62 4.51 3.05
N PRO A 287 -52.91 4.87 2.79
CA PRO A 287 -53.98 4.40 3.63
C PRO A 287 -54.05 2.88 3.56
N LYS A 288 -53.99 2.24 4.75
CA LYS A 288 -54.25 0.83 4.93
C LYS A 288 -55.67 0.51 4.50
N ASN A 289 -55.83 0.10 3.26
CA ASN A 289 -57.09 -0.52 2.81
C ASN A 289 -57.08 -1.98 3.31
N LEU A 290 -57.71 -2.16 4.46
CA LEU A 290 -58.02 -3.44 5.04
C LEU A 290 -59.13 -4.11 4.24
N ASN A 291 -58.80 -4.80 3.16
CA ASN A 291 -59.71 -5.79 2.59
C ASN A 291 -59.62 -7.08 3.39
N LYS A 292 -60.58 -7.26 4.28
CA LYS A 292 -60.92 -8.53 4.90
C LYS A 292 -61.16 -9.58 3.82
N PRO A 293 -60.54 -10.76 3.83
CA PRO A 293 -61.01 -11.86 2.99
C PRO A 293 -62.27 -12.45 3.61
N LYS A 294 -63.33 -12.45 2.83
CA LYS A 294 -64.55 -13.20 3.10
C LYS A 294 -64.27 -14.69 3.15
N ASN A 295 -64.53 -15.26 4.31
CA ASN A 295 -64.59 -16.68 4.55
C ASN A 295 -65.66 -17.32 3.66
N LYS A 296 -65.31 -18.24 2.77
CA LYS A 296 -66.19 -19.18 2.12
C LYS A 296 -65.76 -20.58 2.57
N ASN A 297 -66.52 -21.09 3.52
CA ASN A 297 -66.64 -22.53 3.77
C ASN A 297 -66.92 -23.25 2.46
N ASN A 298 -66.13 -24.23 2.15
CA ASN A 298 -66.61 -25.39 1.41
C ASN A 298 -65.89 -26.65 1.94
N ASN A 299 -66.71 -27.42 2.64
CA ASN A 299 -66.46 -28.84 2.95
C ASN A 299 -66.22 -29.56 1.60
N ASN A 300 -65.16 -30.32 1.51
CA ASN A 300 -65.27 -31.65 0.96
C ASN A 300 -64.17 -32.58 1.51
N SER A 301 -64.68 -33.63 2.09
CA SER A 301 -64.05 -34.85 2.57
C SER A 301 -63.34 -35.61 1.44
N GLY A 302 -62.28 -36.30 1.77
CA GLY A 302 -61.70 -37.34 0.94
C GLY A 302 -60.31 -37.76 1.31
N ARG A 303 -60.20 -38.65 2.25
CA ARG A 303 -59.41 -39.90 2.31
C ARG A 303 -58.16 -39.96 1.41
N ASN A 304 -56.99 -40.06 2.01
CA ASN A 304 -56.29 -41.36 2.00
C ASN A 304 -55.09 -41.37 2.96
N ALA A 305 -55.13 -42.39 3.80
CA ALA A 305 -54.08 -42.80 4.68
C ALA A 305 -53.05 -43.67 3.94
N GLY A 306 -51.82 -43.65 4.43
CA GLY A 306 -50.95 -44.82 4.34
C GLY A 306 -49.73 -44.74 3.42
N LYS A 307 -48.58 -44.66 3.95
CA LYS A 307 -47.68 -45.79 4.22
C LYS A 307 -46.27 -45.32 4.59
N GLN A 308 -45.85 -45.83 5.70
CA GLN A 308 -44.47 -45.92 6.16
C GLN A 308 -43.59 -46.82 5.28
N ARG A 309 -42.28 -46.67 5.52
CA ARG A 309 -41.13 -47.57 5.30
C ARG A 309 -40.25 -47.14 4.14
N LYS A 310 -38.97 -47.03 4.26
CA LYS A 310 -37.92 -47.51 5.19
C LYS A 310 -36.80 -46.50 5.22
#